data_06709a5f70f4b346d1ed0f787550cc01
#
_entry.id   06709a5f70f4b346d1ed0f787550cc01
#
_cell.length_a   1.000
_cell.length_b   1.000
_cell.length_c   1.000
_cell.angle_alpha   90.00
_cell.angle_beta   90.00
_cell.angle_gamma   90.00
#
_symmetry.space_group_name_H-M   'P 1'
#
loop_
_entity.id
_entity.type
_entity.pdbx_description
1 polymer ?
#
loop_
_entity_poly.entity_id
_entity_poly.type
_entity_poly.pdbx_seq_one_letter_code
_entity_poly.pdbx_strand_id
1 'polypeptide(L)'
;MTARIVHIARNTFREAVRDRVLYNLIAFALLLSGAAIFVGQISIDIERLVVVNLGLTAVSLFGVVIAIFIGIGLVSKEIEKRTLYTVLSRPVRRWEFIVGKFFGLAGTLVVNTFFMAIGVFGALLYVAHKFSKPDALILVALYFIVLEFFIICSLALLFSSFSSPLLSAVFAFSLFVIGSFADDLRGFAGLTHGFTRWFATGAAYLVPNFSALNVISAVAHQQPLGAQLILQNTLYALFYTAMALSGAVLIFERRNLK
;
A
#
# COMPACT_ATOMS: atom_id res chain seq x y z
N MET A 1 0.29 21.90 -17.89
CA MET A 1 0.72 21.36 -16.60
C MET A 1 0.10 19.98 -16.34
N THR A 2 -1.19 19.85 -16.22
CA THR A 2 -1.93 18.58 -16.04
C THR A 2 -1.63 17.52 -17.10
N ALA A 3 -1.55 17.89 -18.39
CA ALA A 3 -1.27 16.95 -19.48
C ALA A 3 0.08 16.21 -19.32
N ARG A 4 1.13 16.87 -18.80
CA ARG A 4 2.44 16.25 -18.59
C ARG A 4 2.42 15.19 -17.50
N ILE A 5 1.77 15.50 -16.37
CA ILE A 5 1.59 14.56 -15.25
C ILE A 5 0.82 13.33 -15.73
N VAL A 6 -0.25 13.52 -16.51
CA VAL A 6 -1.06 12.43 -17.07
C VAL A 6 -0.24 11.56 -18.03
N HIS A 7 0.61 12.16 -18.88
CA HIS A 7 1.48 11.38 -19.78
C HIS A 7 2.51 10.54 -19.01
N ILE A 8 3.13 11.11 -17.97
CA ILE A 8 4.06 10.37 -17.09
C ILE A 8 3.32 9.25 -16.37
N ALA A 9 2.16 9.54 -15.77
CA ALA A 9 1.35 8.55 -15.08
C ALA A 9 0.94 7.40 -16.00
N ARG A 10 0.48 7.69 -17.21
CA ARG A 10 0.11 6.69 -18.21
C ARG A 10 1.29 5.80 -18.63
N ASN A 11 2.46 6.40 -18.82
CA ASN A 11 3.67 5.65 -19.16
C ASN A 11 4.09 4.74 -18.00
N THR A 12 4.12 5.28 -16.78
CA THR A 12 4.43 4.52 -15.56
C THR A 12 3.46 3.38 -15.33
N PHE A 13 2.16 3.62 -15.49
CA PHE A 13 1.13 2.59 -15.43
C PHE A 13 1.37 1.45 -16.43
N ARG A 14 1.63 1.79 -17.72
CA ARG A 14 1.92 0.81 -18.75
C ARG A 14 3.18 -0.01 -18.47
N GLU A 15 4.21 0.62 -17.92
CA GLU A 15 5.46 -0.04 -17.55
C GLU A 15 5.22 -0.98 -16.36
N ALA A 16 4.53 -0.51 -15.33
CA ALA A 16 4.21 -1.29 -14.14
C ALA A 16 3.33 -2.51 -14.46
N VAL A 17 2.28 -2.34 -15.26
CA VAL A 17 1.39 -3.46 -15.68
C VAL A 17 2.14 -4.51 -16.52
N ARG A 18 3.24 -4.18 -17.16
CA ARG A 18 4.06 -5.12 -17.95
C ARG A 18 5.10 -5.87 -17.11
N ASP A 19 5.25 -5.54 -15.84
CA ASP A 19 6.25 -6.19 -14.97
C ASP A 19 5.80 -7.62 -14.63
N ARG A 20 6.69 -8.59 -14.88
CA ARG A 20 6.42 -10.01 -14.62
C ARG A 20 6.25 -10.32 -13.13
N VAL A 21 6.93 -9.56 -12.26
CA VAL A 21 6.84 -9.72 -10.80
C VAL A 21 5.42 -9.48 -10.34
N LEU A 22 4.73 -8.49 -10.93
CA LEU A 22 3.34 -8.17 -10.63
C LEU A 22 2.40 -9.37 -10.86
N TYR A 23 2.51 -10.02 -12.01
CA TYR A 23 1.64 -11.17 -12.33
C TYR A 23 1.89 -12.36 -11.40
N ASN A 24 3.15 -12.63 -11.05
CA ASN A 24 3.49 -13.69 -10.12
C ASN A 24 2.90 -13.43 -8.73
N LEU A 25 2.99 -12.20 -8.23
CA LEU A 25 2.47 -11.84 -6.91
C LEU A 25 0.93 -11.84 -6.87
N ILE A 26 0.27 -11.42 -7.95
CA ILE A 26 -1.20 -11.59 -8.09
C ILE A 26 -1.57 -13.07 -8.07
N ALA A 27 -0.85 -13.90 -8.82
CA ALA A 27 -1.11 -15.34 -8.85
C ALA A 27 -0.94 -15.96 -7.44
N PHE A 28 0.08 -15.57 -6.69
CA PHE A 28 0.24 -16.01 -5.30
C PHE A 28 -0.90 -15.53 -4.39
N ALA A 29 -1.36 -14.30 -4.52
CA ALA A 29 -2.49 -13.80 -3.75
C ALA A 29 -3.77 -14.58 -4.06
N LEU A 30 -4.01 -14.89 -5.34
CA LEU A 30 -5.14 -15.71 -5.77
C LEU A 30 -5.03 -17.16 -5.26
N LEU A 31 -3.82 -17.74 -5.29
CA LEU A 31 -3.57 -19.08 -4.74
C LEU A 31 -3.85 -19.13 -3.23
N LEU A 32 -3.42 -18.11 -2.46
CA LEU A 32 -3.72 -18.05 -1.03
C LEU A 32 -5.21 -17.81 -0.76
N SER A 33 -5.87 -16.99 -1.56
CA SER A 33 -7.33 -16.84 -1.48
C SER A 33 -8.05 -18.15 -1.79
N GLY A 34 -7.55 -18.94 -2.76
CA GLY A 34 -8.03 -20.27 -3.04
C GLY A 34 -7.76 -21.26 -1.90
N ALA A 35 -6.56 -21.23 -1.31
CA ALA A 35 -6.22 -22.06 -0.16
C ALA A 35 -7.10 -21.76 1.08
N ALA A 36 -7.55 -20.50 1.22
CA ALA A 36 -8.50 -20.14 2.28
C ALA A 36 -9.83 -20.93 2.19
N ILE A 37 -10.23 -21.39 0.99
CA ILE A 37 -11.40 -22.25 0.82
C ILE A 37 -11.18 -23.60 1.54
N PHE A 38 -10.01 -24.23 1.35
CA PHE A 38 -9.71 -25.51 2.00
C PHE A 38 -9.65 -25.37 3.53
N VAL A 39 -9.03 -24.30 4.03
CA VAL A 39 -8.98 -24.02 5.47
C VAL A 39 -10.38 -23.71 6.00
N GLY A 40 -11.20 -22.99 5.26
CA GLY A 40 -12.60 -22.72 5.58
C GLY A 40 -13.39 -24.01 5.73
N GLN A 41 -13.29 -24.95 4.78
CA GLN A 41 -14.02 -26.23 4.82
C GLN A 41 -13.69 -27.10 6.04
N ILE A 42 -12.51 -26.95 6.63
CA ILE A 42 -12.12 -27.66 7.86
C ILE A 42 -12.66 -26.95 9.12
N SER A 43 -13.03 -25.67 9.00
CA SER A 43 -13.42 -24.80 10.11
C SER A 43 -14.95 -24.71 10.19
N ILE A 44 -15.59 -25.63 10.88
CA ILE A 44 -17.07 -25.71 11.02
C ILE A 44 -17.61 -24.37 11.58
N ASP A 45 -18.66 -23.84 10.96
CA ASP A 45 -19.40 -22.60 11.32
C ASP A 45 -18.63 -21.25 11.19
N ILE A 46 -17.33 -21.27 10.90
CA ILE A 46 -16.53 -20.04 10.73
C ILE A 46 -15.88 -19.93 9.36
N GLU A 47 -16.31 -20.76 8.42
CA GLU A 47 -15.75 -20.84 7.04
C GLU A 47 -15.65 -19.45 6.37
N ARG A 48 -16.74 -18.68 6.45
CA ARG A 48 -16.81 -17.34 5.88
C ARG A 48 -15.80 -16.37 6.50
N LEU A 49 -15.68 -16.37 7.82
CA LEU A 49 -14.74 -15.54 8.56
C LEU A 49 -13.29 -15.85 8.14
N VAL A 50 -12.96 -17.12 8.01
CA VAL A 50 -11.63 -17.59 7.60
C VAL A 50 -11.33 -17.14 6.17
N VAL A 51 -12.26 -17.36 5.23
CA VAL A 51 -12.07 -16.98 3.82
C VAL A 51 -11.89 -15.47 3.66
N VAL A 52 -12.71 -14.66 4.32
CA VAL A 52 -12.62 -13.20 4.25
C VAL A 52 -11.32 -12.71 4.89
N ASN A 53 -10.99 -13.21 6.09
CA ASN A 53 -9.78 -12.79 6.80
C ASN A 53 -8.51 -13.15 6.03
N LEU A 54 -8.35 -14.42 5.64
CA LEU A 54 -7.17 -14.88 4.90
C LEU A 54 -7.09 -14.25 3.51
N GLY A 55 -8.22 -14.12 2.81
CA GLY A 55 -8.27 -13.53 1.49
C GLY A 55 -7.86 -12.05 1.50
N LEU A 56 -8.43 -11.24 2.40
CA LEU A 56 -8.07 -9.83 2.52
C LEU A 56 -6.63 -9.64 3.03
N THR A 57 -6.18 -10.49 3.96
CA THR A 57 -4.79 -10.47 4.43
C THR A 57 -3.82 -10.79 3.29
N ALA A 58 -4.15 -11.75 2.43
CA ALA A 58 -3.35 -12.04 1.25
C ALA A 58 -3.30 -10.84 0.29
N VAL A 59 -4.43 -10.18 0.03
CA VAL A 59 -4.49 -8.96 -0.80
C VAL A 59 -3.61 -7.86 -0.22
N SER A 60 -3.70 -7.58 1.10
CA SER A 60 -2.88 -6.56 1.77
C SER A 60 -1.40 -6.92 1.68
N LEU A 61 -0.99 -8.12 2.11
CA LEU A 61 0.41 -8.52 2.17
C LEU A 61 1.08 -8.49 0.79
N PHE A 62 0.48 -9.14 -0.21
CA PHE A 62 1.06 -9.16 -1.56
C PHE A 62 0.98 -7.80 -2.24
N GLY A 63 -0.07 -7.03 -1.99
CA GLY A 63 -0.18 -5.67 -2.49
C GLY A 63 0.89 -4.74 -1.92
N VAL A 64 1.24 -4.86 -0.63
CA VAL A 64 2.37 -4.15 0.00
C VAL A 64 3.68 -4.50 -0.68
N VAL A 65 3.93 -5.80 -0.90
CA VAL A 65 5.14 -6.27 -1.60
C VAL A 65 5.20 -5.67 -3.01
N ILE A 66 4.09 -5.70 -3.75
CA ILE A 66 3.99 -5.10 -5.09
C ILE A 66 4.28 -3.60 -5.02
N ALA A 67 3.66 -2.87 -4.08
CA ALA A 67 3.82 -1.43 -3.93
C ALA A 67 5.28 -1.03 -3.67
N ILE A 68 5.99 -1.78 -2.81
CA ILE A 68 7.40 -1.55 -2.51
C ILE A 68 8.28 -1.82 -3.74
N PHE A 69 8.18 -3.02 -4.32
CA PHE A 69 9.09 -3.41 -5.41
C PHE A 69 8.88 -2.61 -6.69
N ILE A 70 7.63 -2.38 -7.09
CA ILE A 70 7.33 -1.59 -8.28
C ILE A 70 7.63 -0.10 -8.02
N GLY A 71 7.27 0.42 -6.84
CA GLY A 71 7.53 1.81 -6.46
C GLY A 71 9.01 2.16 -6.54
N ILE A 72 9.88 1.29 -6.02
CA ILE A 72 11.33 1.49 -6.05
C ILE A 72 11.89 1.21 -7.44
N GLY A 73 11.51 0.09 -8.05
CA GLY A 73 12.09 -0.38 -9.31
C GLY A 73 11.95 0.62 -10.44
N LEU A 74 10.82 1.32 -10.53
CA LEU A 74 10.57 2.29 -11.60
C LEU A 74 11.38 3.59 -11.47
N VAL A 75 11.70 4.02 -10.25
CA VAL A 75 12.54 5.22 -10.04
C VAL A 75 14.01 4.85 -10.14
N SER A 76 14.41 3.77 -9.52
CA SER A 76 15.81 3.32 -9.51
C SER A 76 16.32 2.96 -10.90
N LYS A 77 15.52 2.28 -11.73
CA LYS A 77 15.88 1.97 -13.13
C LYS A 77 16.18 3.22 -13.96
N GLU A 78 15.46 4.31 -13.73
CA GLU A 78 15.69 5.57 -14.47
C GLU A 78 16.93 6.30 -13.97
N ILE A 79 17.20 6.23 -12.66
CA ILE A 79 18.43 6.81 -12.08
C ILE A 79 19.67 6.04 -12.58
N GLU A 80 19.64 4.71 -12.55
CA GLU A 80 20.78 3.86 -12.97
C GLU A 80 21.06 3.95 -14.47
N LYS A 81 20.02 3.94 -15.30
CA LYS A 81 20.16 4.00 -16.76
C LYS A 81 20.50 5.39 -17.29
N ARG A 82 20.63 6.40 -16.44
CA ARG A 82 20.82 7.81 -16.82
C ARG A 82 19.76 8.33 -17.83
N THR A 83 18.64 7.60 -17.99
CA THR A 83 17.54 7.99 -18.88
C THR A 83 16.79 9.23 -18.37
N LEU A 84 17.01 9.58 -17.10
CA LEU A 84 16.59 10.87 -16.53
C LEU A 84 17.08 12.07 -17.37
N TYR A 85 18.25 11.98 -17.98
CA TYR A 85 18.76 13.06 -18.86
C TYR A 85 17.91 13.22 -20.13
N THR A 86 17.43 12.13 -20.70
CA THR A 86 16.55 12.18 -21.89
C THR A 86 15.12 12.63 -21.54
N VAL A 87 14.63 12.34 -20.34
CA VAL A 87 13.33 12.82 -19.86
C VAL A 87 13.42 14.29 -19.43
N LEU A 88 14.51 14.70 -18.80
CA LEU A 88 14.75 16.08 -18.37
C LEU A 88 15.26 17.01 -19.50
N SER A 89 15.68 16.48 -20.65
CA SER A 89 15.93 17.29 -21.86
C SER A 89 14.64 17.89 -22.43
N ARG A 90 13.47 17.34 -22.07
CA ARG A 90 12.18 18.00 -22.25
C ARG A 90 11.91 18.91 -21.03
N PRO A 91 11.17 20.02 -21.15
CA PRO A 91 10.90 20.94 -20.05
C PRO A 91 9.87 20.37 -19.05
N VAL A 92 10.26 19.27 -18.35
CA VAL A 92 9.47 18.63 -17.28
C VAL A 92 10.08 19.05 -15.95
N ARG A 93 9.26 19.59 -15.06
CA ARG A 93 9.71 19.93 -13.70
C ARG A 93 9.87 18.65 -12.86
N ARG A 94 10.86 18.63 -11.97
CA ARG A 94 11.17 17.44 -11.13
C ARG A 94 9.98 16.96 -10.29
N TRP A 95 9.19 17.88 -9.77
CA TRP A 95 7.99 17.52 -9.02
C TRP A 95 6.89 16.90 -9.90
N GLU A 96 6.73 17.35 -11.18
CA GLU A 96 5.77 16.75 -12.13
C GLU A 96 6.12 15.28 -12.39
N PHE A 97 7.42 14.96 -12.37
CA PHE A 97 7.91 13.60 -12.53
C PHE A 97 7.52 12.71 -11.35
N ILE A 98 7.82 13.11 -10.10
CA ILE A 98 7.51 12.33 -8.90
C ILE A 98 6.00 12.12 -8.75
N VAL A 99 5.22 13.19 -8.90
CA VAL A 99 3.75 13.13 -8.80
C VAL A 99 3.16 12.27 -9.93
N GLY A 100 3.67 12.39 -11.16
CA GLY A 100 3.24 11.55 -12.27
C GLY A 100 3.56 10.07 -12.04
N LYS A 101 4.74 9.75 -11.51
CA LYS A 101 5.11 8.39 -11.12
C LYS A 101 4.16 7.84 -10.06
N PHE A 102 3.88 8.62 -9.01
CA PHE A 102 2.95 8.22 -7.97
C PHE A 102 1.57 7.88 -8.53
N PHE A 103 0.97 8.75 -9.35
CA PHE A 103 -0.37 8.47 -9.91
C PHE A 103 -0.39 7.26 -10.84
N GLY A 104 0.69 7.03 -11.62
CA GLY A 104 0.81 5.82 -12.43
C GLY A 104 0.87 4.55 -11.60
N LEU A 105 1.66 4.56 -10.52
CA LEU A 105 1.77 3.44 -9.58
C LEU A 105 0.48 3.23 -8.80
N ALA A 106 -0.13 4.29 -8.28
CA ALA A 106 -1.41 4.23 -7.58
C ALA A 106 -2.49 3.59 -8.46
N GLY A 107 -2.57 4.00 -9.73
CA GLY A 107 -3.49 3.39 -10.70
C GLY A 107 -3.23 1.90 -10.91
N THR A 108 -1.95 1.49 -10.97
CA THR A 108 -1.58 0.06 -11.10
C THR A 108 -2.02 -0.73 -9.86
N LEU A 109 -1.80 -0.19 -8.65
CA LEU A 109 -2.18 -0.85 -7.40
C LEU A 109 -3.70 -0.98 -7.27
N VAL A 110 -4.47 0.03 -7.67
CA VAL A 110 -5.94 -0.04 -7.72
C VAL A 110 -6.41 -1.15 -8.65
N VAL A 111 -5.86 -1.24 -9.86
CA VAL A 111 -6.20 -2.29 -10.82
C VAL A 111 -5.83 -3.67 -10.28
N ASN A 112 -4.67 -3.82 -9.64
CA ASN A 112 -4.25 -5.09 -9.02
C ASN A 112 -5.18 -5.49 -7.89
N THR A 113 -5.54 -4.55 -7.01
CA THR A 113 -6.49 -4.80 -5.92
C THR A 113 -7.83 -5.26 -6.48
N PHE A 114 -8.28 -4.67 -7.58
CA PHE A 114 -9.53 -5.09 -8.24
C PHE A 114 -9.47 -6.56 -8.70
N PHE A 115 -8.38 -6.99 -9.36
CA PHE A 115 -8.25 -8.39 -9.78
C PHE A 115 -8.12 -9.35 -8.59
N MET A 116 -7.38 -8.98 -7.55
CA MET A 116 -7.28 -9.79 -6.34
C MET A 116 -8.63 -9.86 -5.60
N ALA A 117 -9.39 -8.78 -5.57
CA ALA A 117 -10.73 -8.73 -4.98
C ALA A 117 -11.70 -9.71 -5.67
N ILE A 118 -11.61 -9.86 -7.00
CA ILE A 118 -12.41 -10.87 -7.74
C ILE A 118 -12.13 -12.27 -7.17
N GLY A 119 -10.87 -12.58 -6.86
CA GLY A 119 -10.50 -13.86 -6.24
C GLY A 119 -11.13 -14.05 -4.86
N VAL A 120 -11.08 -13.02 -4.01
CA VAL A 120 -11.69 -13.05 -2.66
C VAL A 120 -13.20 -13.21 -2.75
N PHE A 121 -13.88 -12.44 -3.60
CA PHE A 121 -15.33 -12.55 -3.80
C PHE A 121 -15.71 -13.91 -4.42
N GLY A 122 -14.90 -14.43 -5.34
CA GLY A 122 -15.10 -15.76 -5.92
C GLY A 122 -14.98 -16.87 -4.88
N ALA A 123 -13.97 -16.81 -4.01
CA ALA A 123 -13.80 -17.74 -2.90
C ALA A 123 -14.97 -17.66 -1.89
N LEU A 124 -15.42 -16.45 -1.58
CA LEU A 124 -16.56 -16.23 -0.70
C LEU A 124 -17.86 -16.79 -1.29
N LEU A 125 -18.12 -16.57 -2.58
CA LEU A 125 -19.28 -17.12 -3.28
C LEU A 125 -19.29 -18.65 -3.27
N TYR A 126 -18.13 -19.26 -3.45
CA TYR A 126 -17.99 -20.71 -3.44
C TYR A 126 -18.34 -21.31 -2.07
N VAL A 127 -17.89 -20.66 -0.98
CA VAL A 127 -18.12 -21.16 0.39
C VAL A 127 -19.49 -20.78 0.93
N ALA A 128 -19.89 -19.52 0.77
CA ALA A 128 -21.13 -19.02 1.37
C ALA A 128 -22.38 -19.23 0.50
N HIS A 129 -22.23 -19.60 -0.78
CA HIS A 129 -23.30 -19.81 -1.77
C HIS A 129 -24.26 -18.62 -1.96
N LYS A 130 -24.18 -17.60 -1.15
CA LYS A 130 -25.02 -16.38 -1.18
C LYS A 130 -24.21 -15.17 -0.70
N PHE A 131 -24.44 -14.02 -1.33
CA PHE A 131 -23.99 -12.73 -0.79
C PHE A 131 -24.97 -12.25 0.27
N SER A 132 -24.43 -11.78 1.39
CA SER A 132 -25.21 -11.12 2.44
C SER A 132 -24.93 -9.61 2.46
N LYS A 133 -25.84 -8.81 3.03
CA LYS A 133 -25.64 -7.35 3.14
C LYS A 133 -24.32 -6.96 3.82
N PRO A 134 -23.83 -7.66 4.86
CA PRO A 134 -22.53 -7.38 5.47
C PRO A 134 -21.33 -7.61 4.54
N ASP A 135 -21.47 -8.36 3.44
CA ASP A 135 -20.37 -8.56 2.49
C ASP A 135 -19.95 -7.27 1.78
N ALA A 136 -20.82 -6.26 1.74
CA ALA A 136 -20.48 -4.94 1.25
C ALA A 136 -19.33 -4.29 2.07
N LEU A 137 -19.12 -4.68 3.33
CA LEU A 137 -18.01 -4.20 4.16
C LEU A 137 -16.65 -4.64 3.60
N ILE A 138 -16.57 -5.73 2.82
CA ILE A 138 -15.36 -6.15 2.13
C ILE A 138 -14.85 -5.05 1.20
N LEU A 139 -15.75 -4.31 0.54
CA LEU A 139 -15.35 -3.16 -0.30
C LEU A 139 -14.72 -2.05 0.53
N VAL A 140 -15.16 -1.86 1.77
CA VAL A 140 -14.55 -0.89 2.69
C VAL A 140 -13.16 -1.35 3.11
N ALA A 141 -12.97 -2.65 3.39
CA ALA A 141 -11.64 -3.19 3.67
C ALA A 141 -10.68 -3.03 2.48
N LEU A 142 -11.14 -3.34 1.27
CA LEU A 142 -10.35 -3.13 0.05
C LEU A 142 -10.01 -1.65 -0.18
N TYR A 143 -10.92 -0.75 0.14
CA TYR A 143 -10.66 0.69 0.10
C TYR A 143 -9.53 1.09 1.07
N PHE A 144 -9.54 0.60 2.31
CA PHE A 144 -8.46 0.86 3.28
C PHE A 144 -7.13 0.24 2.86
N ILE A 145 -7.14 -0.96 2.28
CA ILE A 145 -5.96 -1.60 1.71
C ILE A 145 -5.36 -0.73 0.58
N VAL A 146 -6.19 -0.13 -0.28
CA VAL A 146 -5.69 0.80 -1.31
C VAL A 146 -5.08 2.05 -0.69
N LEU A 147 -5.66 2.61 0.37
CA LEU A 147 -5.08 3.74 1.10
C LEU A 147 -3.72 3.39 1.72
N GLU A 148 -3.60 2.20 2.30
CA GLU A 148 -2.34 1.65 2.80
C GLU A 148 -1.28 1.60 1.70
N PHE A 149 -1.64 1.12 0.51
CA PHE A 149 -0.74 1.07 -0.64
C PHE A 149 -0.30 2.46 -1.11
N PHE A 150 -1.15 3.48 -1.01
CA PHE A 150 -0.77 4.86 -1.35
C PHE A 150 0.29 5.41 -0.41
N ILE A 151 0.18 5.15 0.89
CA ILE A 151 1.22 5.52 1.86
C ILE A 151 2.52 4.79 1.54
N ILE A 152 2.48 3.48 1.37
CA ILE A 152 3.68 2.67 1.10
C ILE A 152 4.35 3.07 -0.21
N CYS A 153 3.57 3.29 -1.26
CA CYS A 153 4.08 3.75 -2.56
C CYS A 153 4.78 5.13 -2.43
N SER A 154 4.19 6.06 -1.69
CA SER A 154 4.79 7.38 -1.45
C SER A 154 6.10 7.30 -0.66
N LEU A 155 6.17 6.40 0.34
CA LEU A 155 7.39 6.12 1.10
C LEU A 155 8.46 5.43 0.24
N ALA A 156 8.06 4.48 -0.61
CA ALA A 156 8.97 3.83 -1.55
C ALA A 156 9.60 4.85 -2.51
N LEU A 157 8.81 5.81 -3.03
CA LEU A 157 9.29 6.92 -3.84
C LEU A 157 10.21 7.86 -3.05
N LEU A 158 9.87 8.15 -1.79
CA LEU A 158 10.70 8.97 -0.90
C LEU A 158 12.07 8.32 -0.70
N PHE A 159 12.14 7.06 -0.30
CA PHE A 159 13.40 6.37 -0.05
C PHE A 159 14.22 6.18 -1.33
N SER A 160 13.59 5.86 -2.45
CA SER A 160 14.27 5.70 -3.74
C SER A 160 14.87 7.01 -4.26
N SER A 161 14.41 8.16 -3.76
CA SER A 161 14.96 9.46 -4.15
C SER A 161 16.37 9.73 -3.60
N PHE A 162 16.79 9.06 -2.50
CA PHE A 162 18.09 9.31 -1.88
C PHE A 162 18.91 8.04 -1.58
N SER A 163 18.32 6.86 -1.63
CA SER A 163 19.04 5.62 -1.31
C SER A 163 19.10 4.64 -2.50
N SER A 164 19.87 3.56 -2.35
CA SER A 164 19.92 2.49 -3.35
C SER A 164 18.63 1.67 -3.37
N PRO A 165 18.32 0.94 -4.46
CA PRO A 165 17.08 0.16 -4.57
C PRO A 165 16.87 -0.80 -3.41
N LEU A 166 17.91 -1.56 -3.05
CA LEU A 166 17.86 -2.53 -1.96
C LEU A 166 17.60 -1.86 -0.62
N LEU A 167 18.29 -0.77 -0.33
CA LEU A 167 18.17 -0.03 0.93
C LEU A 167 16.79 0.65 1.05
N SER A 168 16.28 1.17 -0.07
CA SER A 168 14.92 1.72 -0.14
C SER A 168 13.85 0.66 0.17
N ALA A 169 14.04 -0.57 -0.34
CA ALA A 169 13.14 -1.68 -0.06
C ALA A 169 13.16 -2.07 1.42
N VAL A 170 14.35 -2.15 2.01
CA VAL A 170 14.51 -2.45 3.45
C VAL A 170 13.83 -1.37 4.30
N PHE A 171 14.04 -0.09 4.00
CA PHE A 171 13.42 1.01 4.75
C PHE A 171 11.90 1.01 4.62
N ALA A 172 11.36 0.86 3.40
CA ALA A 172 9.93 0.84 3.17
C ALA A 172 9.27 -0.36 3.87
N PHE A 173 9.88 -1.55 3.77
CA PHE A 173 9.39 -2.76 4.42
C PHE A 173 9.48 -2.66 5.95
N SER A 174 10.59 -2.15 6.49
CA SER A 174 10.75 -1.94 7.94
C SER A 174 9.71 -0.98 8.48
N LEU A 175 9.46 0.15 7.78
CA LEU A 175 8.41 1.08 8.18
C LEU A 175 7.01 0.46 8.09
N PHE A 176 6.75 -0.39 7.11
CA PHE A 176 5.50 -1.13 7.04
C PHE A 176 5.32 -2.05 8.26
N VAL A 177 6.35 -2.86 8.57
CA VAL A 177 6.29 -3.77 9.73
C VAL A 177 6.10 -2.99 11.03
N ILE A 178 6.93 -1.98 11.29
CA ILE A 178 6.84 -1.17 12.52
C ILE A 178 5.49 -0.45 12.59
N GLY A 179 5.01 0.10 11.47
CA GLY A 179 3.74 0.80 11.40
C GLY A 179 2.51 -0.10 11.56
N SER A 180 2.64 -1.40 11.24
CA SER A 180 1.59 -2.39 11.51
C SER A 180 1.41 -2.67 13.00
N PHE A 181 2.43 -2.39 13.82
CA PHE A 181 2.40 -2.46 15.28
C PHE A 181 2.31 -1.08 15.96
N ALA A 182 1.87 -0.04 15.23
CA ALA A 182 1.87 1.32 15.75
C ALA A 182 0.96 1.51 16.98
N ASP A 183 -0.15 0.80 17.05
CA ASP A 183 -1.06 0.88 18.21
C ASP A 183 -0.46 0.17 19.43
N ASP A 184 0.24 -0.95 19.24
CA ASP A 184 0.98 -1.62 20.32
C ASP A 184 2.12 -0.76 20.83
N LEU A 185 2.84 -0.06 19.93
CA LEU A 185 3.86 0.93 20.29
C LEU A 185 3.31 2.09 21.11
N ARG A 186 2.12 2.58 20.77
CA ARG A 186 1.42 3.62 21.54
C ARG A 186 1.00 3.12 22.91
N GLY A 187 0.47 1.89 22.97
CA GLY A 187 0.15 1.22 24.24
C GLY A 187 1.38 1.10 25.13
N PHE A 188 2.51 0.65 24.57
CA PHE A 188 3.79 0.55 25.26
C PHE A 188 4.29 1.92 25.75
N ALA A 189 4.21 2.96 24.93
CA ALA A 189 4.58 4.32 25.32
C ALA A 189 3.76 4.84 26.51
N GLY A 190 2.50 4.42 26.64
CA GLY A 190 1.64 4.73 27.79
C GLY A 190 2.09 4.06 29.10
N LEU A 191 2.75 2.91 29.02
CA LEU A 191 3.23 2.13 30.18
C LEU A 191 4.63 2.56 30.66
N THR A 192 5.38 3.30 29.84
CA THR A 192 6.76 3.72 30.13
C THR A 192 6.80 5.11 30.80
N HIS A 193 7.89 5.41 31.52
CA HIS A 193 8.09 6.65 32.22
C HIS A 193 9.41 7.33 31.80
N GLY A 194 9.53 8.64 32.04
CA GLY A 194 10.73 9.41 31.79
C GLY A 194 11.10 9.54 30.30
N PHE A 195 12.39 9.48 30.00
CA PHE A 195 12.93 9.66 28.65
C PHE A 195 12.44 8.60 27.64
N THR A 196 12.28 7.36 28.10
CA THR A 196 11.77 6.23 27.27
C THR A 196 10.36 6.51 26.75
N ARG A 197 9.49 7.09 27.58
CA ARG A 197 8.14 7.50 27.16
C ARG A 197 8.19 8.55 26.05
N TRP A 198 9.03 9.56 26.21
CA TRP A 198 9.15 10.64 25.24
C TRP A 198 9.65 10.12 23.88
N PHE A 199 10.67 9.26 23.91
CA PHE A 199 11.22 8.64 22.70
C PHE A 199 10.21 7.70 22.02
N ALA A 200 9.56 6.82 22.80
CA ALA A 200 8.55 5.87 22.27
C ALA A 200 7.35 6.61 21.69
N THR A 201 6.88 7.67 22.35
CA THR A 201 5.80 8.51 21.84
C THR A 201 6.19 9.21 20.53
N GLY A 202 7.37 9.82 20.47
CA GLY A 202 7.90 10.46 19.26
C GLY A 202 8.01 9.49 18.08
N ALA A 203 8.57 8.30 18.33
CA ALA A 203 8.67 7.25 17.34
C ALA A 203 7.29 6.78 16.84
N ALA A 204 6.34 6.57 17.76
CA ALA A 204 4.97 6.13 17.43
C ALA A 204 4.15 7.15 16.60
N TYR A 205 4.48 8.45 16.71
CA TYR A 205 3.84 9.48 15.87
C TYR A 205 4.56 9.70 14.53
N LEU A 206 5.87 9.43 14.47
CA LEU A 206 6.65 9.56 13.23
C LEU A 206 6.37 8.42 12.25
N VAL A 207 6.13 7.22 12.78
CA VAL A 207 5.83 6.03 11.97
C VAL A 207 4.38 6.07 11.48
N PRO A 208 4.12 5.70 10.20
CA PRO A 208 2.76 5.62 9.70
C PRO A 208 1.96 4.56 10.46
N ASN A 209 0.75 4.90 10.87
CA ASN A 209 -0.14 3.98 11.58
C ASN A 209 -0.91 3.10 10.59
N PHE A 210 -0.34 1.96 10.21
CA PHE A 210 -1.02 0.99 9.38
C PHE A 210 -2.05 0.15 10.16
N SER A 211 -1.88 -0.01 11.49
CA SER A 211 -2.87 -0.71 12.31
C SER A 211 -4.25 -0.01 12.26
N ALA A 212 -4.29 1.32 12.24
CA ALA A 212 -5.55 2.06 12.10
C ALA A 212 -6.25 1.86 10.75
N LEU A 213 -5.49 1.52 9.69
CA LEU A 213 -6.02 1.19 8.37
C LEU A 213 -6.44 -0.28 8.25
N ASN A 214 -5.98 -1.14 9.15
CA ASN A 214 -6.27 -2.57 9.14
C ASN A 214 -7.65 -2.87 9.75
N VAL A 215 -8.68 -2.84 8.93
CA VAL A 215 -10.06 -3.17 9.32
C VAL A 215 -10.45 -4.60 8.95
N ILE A 216 -9.50 -5.45 8.52
CA ILE A 216 -9.75 -6.79 8.01
C ILE A 216 -10.49 -7.65 9.03
N SER A 217 -10.02 -7.68 10.27
CA SER A 217 -10.67 -8.45 11.35
C SER A 217 -12.08 -7.96 11.64
N ALA A 218 -12.31 -6.65 11.72
CA ALA A 218 -13.63 -6.08 11.95
C ALA A 218 -14.60 -6.47 10.83
N VAL A 219 -14.15 -6.42 9.57
CA VAL A 219 -14.95 -6.80 8.39
C VAL A 219 -15.22 -8.32 8.38
N ALA A 220 -14.24 -9.15 8.70
CA ALA A 220 -14.43 -10.61 8.79
C ALA A 220 -15.49 -10.98 9.83
N HIS A 221 -15.50 -10.28 10.98
CA HIS A 221 -16.52 -10.44 12.03
C HIS A 221 -17.81 -9.66 11.77
N GLN A 222 -17.98 -9.06 10.59
CA GLN A 222 -19.16 -8.28 10.19
C GLN A 222 -19.50 -7.09 11.12
N GLN A 223 -18.50 -6.55 11.80
CA GLN A 223 -18.69 -5.41 12.68
C GLN A 223 -18.93 -4.13 11.84
N PRO A 224 -19.94 -3.32 12.20
CA PRO A 224 -20.20 -2.08 11.48
C PRO A 224 -19.06 -1.08 11.66
N LEU A 225 -18.58 -0.53 10.56
CA LEU A 225 -17.57 0.52 10.56
C LEU A 225 -18.26 1.89 10.56
N GLY A 226 -17.96 2.71 11.56
CA GLY A 226 -18.52 4.06 11.66
C GLY A 226 -18.02 4.97 10.53
N ALA A 227 -18.90 5.81 9.97
CA ALA A 227 -18.52 6.78 8.93
C ALA A 227 -17.41 7.74 9.40
N GLN A 228 -17.36 8.07 10.68
CA GLN A 228 -16.33 8.92 11.27
C GLN A 228 -14.94 8.25 11.18
N LEU A 229 -14.84 6.95 11.46
CA LEU A 229 -13.60 6.18 11.33
C LEU A 229 -13.11 6.18 9.87
N ILE A 230 -14.03 5.96 8.92
CA ILE A 230 -13.70 5.97 7.50
C ILE A 230 -13.14 7.34 7.10
N LEU A 231 -13.80 8.42 7.49
CA LEU A 231 -13.36 9.78 7.17
C LEU A 231 -12.00 10.11 7.80
N GLN A 232 -11.82 9.82 9.08
CA GLN A 232 -10.57 10.11 9.80
C GLN A 232 -9.37 9.37 9.18
N ASN A 233 -9.52 8.07 8.93
CA ASN A 233 -8.46 7.27 8.35
C ASN A 233 -8.17 7.64 6.89
N THR A 234 -9.19 8.06 6.13
CA THR A 234 -9.01 8.59 4.77
C THR A 234 -8.20 9.88 4.79
N LEU A 235 -8.57 10.83 5.63
CA LEU A 235 -7.84 12.10 5.77
C LEU A 235 -6.40 11.86 6.24
N TYR A 236 -6.21 10.96 7.20
CA TYR A 236 -4.89 10.56 7.67
C TYR A 236 -4.03 10.00 6.53
N ALA A 237 -4.56 9.04 5.76
CA ALA A 237 -3.83 8.42 4.66
C ALA A 237 -3.46 9.43 3.56
N LEU A 238 -4.38 10.30 3.17
CA LEU A 238 -4.14 11.34 2.18
C LEU A 238 -3.09 12.35 2.66
N PHE A 239 -3.19 12.78 3.93
CA PHE A 239 -2.23 13.72 4.50
C PHE A 239 -0.83 13.11 4.59
N TYR A 240 -0.71 11.86 5.06
CA TYR A 240 0.58 11.17 5.15
C TYR A 240 1.21 10.94 3.77
N THR A 241 0.40 10.53 2.80
CA THR A 241 0.82 10.38 1.39
C THR A 241 1.34 11.70 0.83
N ALA A 242 0.60 12.80 1.03
CA ALA A 242 1.01 14.12 0.56
C ALA A 242 2.31 14.60 1.22
N MET A 243 2.47 14.35 2.53
CA MET A 243 3.70 14.67 3.28
C MET A 243 4.89 13.89 2.73
N ALA A 244 4.76 12.58 2.54
CA ALA A 244 5.82 11.73 2.00
C ALA A 244 6.20 12.13 0.56
N LEU A 245 5.22 12.42 -0.29
CA LEU A 245 5.47 12.90 -1.65
C LEU A 245 6.17 14.27 -1.67
N SER A 246 5.76 15.18 -0.80
CA SER A 246 6.42 16.49 -0.66
C SER A 246 7.89 16.33 -0.25
N GLY A 247 8.17 15.42 0.69
CA GLY A 247 9.52 15.04 1.08
C GLY A 247 10.33 14.47 -0.10
N ALA A 248 9.72 13.56 -0.87
CA ALA A 248 10.34 12.97 -2.06
C ALA A 248 10.71 14.04 -3.10
N VAL A 249 9.82 14.98 -3.35
CA VAL A 249 10.06 16.10 -4.29
C VAL A 249 11.20 16.98 -3.81
N LEU A 250 11.20 17.39 -2.52
CA LEU A 250 12.24 18.27 -1.97
C LEU A 250 13.62 17.62 -2.01
N ILE A 251 13.72 16.33 -1.71
CA ILE A 251 14.98 15.59 -1.77
C ILE A 251 15.44 15.45 -3.23
N PHE A 252 14.52 15.11 -4.13
CA PHE A 252 14.83 14.92 -5.54
C PHE A 252 15.25 16.24 -6.23
N GLU A 253 14.69 17.40 -5.79
CA GLU A 253 15.10 18.72 -6.30
C GLU A 253 16.53 19.09 -5.89
N ARG A 254 16.96 18.70 -4.70
CA ARG A 254 18.31 18.99 -4.18
C ARG A 254 19.37 18.02 -4.67
N ARG A 255 19.01 16.90 -5.25
CA ARG A 255 19.95 15.90 -5.75
C ARG A 255 20.66 16.42 -7.00
N ASN A 256 21.98 16.62 -6.89
CA ASN A 256 22.82 16.90 -8.06
C ASN A 256 22.92 15.61 -8.89
N LEU A 257 22.20 15.58 -9.99
CA LEU A 257 22.34 14.55 -11.01
C LEU A 257 23.61 14.94 -11.83
N LYS A 258 24.79 14.47 -11.38
CA LYS A 258 26.04 14.58 -12.14
C LYS A 258 26.33 13.24 -12.81
#